data_3819b2647bbce280a4df8ea014c26239
#
_entry.id   3819b2647bbce280a4df8ea014c26239
#
_cell.length_a   1.000
_cell.length_b   1.000
_cell.length_c   1.000
_cell.angle_alpha   90.00
_cell.angle_beta   90.00
_cell.angle_gamma   90.00
#
_symmetry.space_group_name_H-M   'P 1'
#
loop_
_entity.id
_entity.type
_entity.pdbx_description
1 polymer ?
#
loop_
_entity_poly.entity_id
_entity_poly.type
_entity_poly.pdbx_seq_one_letter_code
_entity_poly.pdbx_strand_id
1 'polypeptide(L)'
;PSQITAAEQHGDGGLRRVKITFVARDVPAFGYSLYRVLPKSSASNDNLEARVGREAVATRMGDSVAQHDTGSIENEFYRVTFNLWTGEMTSLRDKGTQWESLSGPANVVAREHDGGDFWELYGNLHGGRNIAMTKPHLPPRAGQASFSSEQVGGSGRKREGTVFSEYSVSHPFGSGQFATVVRVYQGIRRVDIRTQLFNEEKFVRYRALFPTAVRNGKNTQEIPFGSIE
;
A
#
# COMPACT_ATOMS: atom_id res chain seq x y z
N PRO A 1 17.13 -15.21 -0.40
CA PRO A 1 16.49 -14.91 -1.66
C PRO A 1 16.71 -13.45 -2.04
N SER A 2 16.76 -13.14 -3.33
CA SER A 2 16.82 -11.80 -3.89
C SER A 2 15.83 -11.69 -5.04
N GLN A 3 15.34 -10.48 -5.29
CA GLN A 3 14.38 -10.19 -6.34
C GLN A 3 14.86 -8.98 -7.13
N ILE A 4 14.87 -9.10 -8.45
CA ILE A 4 15.14 -7.98 -9.35
C ILE A 4 13.83 -7.20 -9.52
N THR A 5 13.86 -5.91 -9.22
CA THR A 5 12.69 -5.03 -9.31
C THR A 5 12.74 -4.09 -10.50
N ALA A 6 13.93 -3.85 -11.05
CA ALA A 6 14.13 -3.15 -12.30
C ALA A 6 15.48 -3.58 -12.91
N ALA A 7 15.55 -3.64 -14.23
CA ALA A 7 16.77 -3.92 -14.96
C ALA A 7 16.83 -3.09 -16.25
N GLU A 8 17.98 -2.52 -16.54
CA GLU A 8 18.33 -1.93 -17.83
C GLU A 8 19.39 -2.80 -18.49
N GLN A 9 19.26 -3.06 -19.77
CA GLN A 9 20.18 -3.90 -20.51
C GLN A 9 20.95 -3.09 -21.56
N HIS A 10 22.14 -3.52 -21.90
CA HIS A 10 22.87 -3.12 -23.10
C HIS A 10 22.27 -3.81 -24.34
N GLY A 11 22.64 -3.33 -25.52
CA GLY A 11 22.17 -3.92 -26.79
C GLY A 11 22.60 -5.38 -27.02
N ASP A 12 23.62 -5.85 -26.34
CA ASP A 12 24.12 -7.23 -26.33
C ASP A 12 23.41 -8.13 -25.29
N GLY A 13 22.41 -7.61 -24.56
CA GLY A 13 21.68 -8.34 -23.51
C GLY A 13 22.36 -8.32 -22.14
N GLY A 14 23.56 -7.75 -22.02
CA GLY A 14 24.24 -7.56 -20.75
C GLY A 14 23.49 -6.57 -19.83
N LEU A 15 23.52 -6.79 -18.51
CA LEU A 15 22.88 -5.90 -17.54
C LEU A 15 23.70 -4.60 -17.40
N ARG A 16 23.06 -3.47 -17.69
CA ARG A 16 23.62 -2.13 -17.50
C ARG A 16 23.37 -1.60 -16.09
N ARG A 17 22.13 -1.74 -15.62
CA ARG A 17 21.69 -1.28 -14.31
C ARG A 17 20.66 -2.23 -13.75
N VAL A 18 20.77 -2.56 -12.48
CA VAL A 18 19.85 -3.48 -11.81
C VAL A 18 19.47 -2.93 -10.45
N LYS A 19 18.17 -2.97 -10.14
CA LYS A 19 17.67 -2.75 -8.81
C LYS A 19 17.32 -4.09 -8.18
N ILE A 20 18.03 -4.44 -7.11
CA ILE A 20 17.87 -5.72 -6.41
C ILE A 20 17.28 -5.41 -5.04
N THR A 21 16.27 -6.20 -4.66
CA THR A 21 15.73 -6.22 -3.31
C THR A 21 16.02 -7.57 -2.68
N PHE A 22 16.49 -7.59 -1.44
CA PHE A 22 16.71 -8.81 -0.67
C PHE A 22 16.39 -8.55 0.81
N VAL A 23 16.14 -9.63 1.56
CA VAL A 23 15.98 -9.57 3.01
C VAL A 23 17.34 -9.75 3.67
N ALA A 24 17.81 -8.70 4.32
CA ALA A 24 18.99 -8.77 5.18
C ALA A 24 18.61 -9.50 6.47
N ARG A 25 19.33 -10.59 6.79
CA ARG A 25 19.13 -11.37 8.01
C ARG A 25 20.37 -11.27 8.89
N ASP A 26 20.18 -11.49 10.18
CA ASP A 26 21.27 -11.54 11.17
C ASP A 26 22.13 -10.27 11.17
N VAL A 27 21.52 -9.13 10.91
CA VAL A 27 22.19 -7.83 11.07
C VAL A 27 22.20 -7.51 12.57
N PRO A 28 23.38 -7.34 13.19
CA PRO A 28 23.47 -7.08 14.62
C PRO A 28 22.86 -5.71 14.97
N ALA A 29 22.28 -5.60 16.17
CA ALA A 29 21.79 -4.33 16.68
C ALA A 29 22.96 -3.32 16.79
N PHE A 30 22.75 -2.10 16.28
CA PHE A 30 23.77 -1.05 16.20
C PHE A 30 25.04 -1.43 15.42
N GLY A 31 24.96 -2.49 14.60
CA GLY A 31 26.05 -2.98 13.77
C GLY A 31 25.71 -2.99 12.28
N TYR A 32 26.56 -3.65 11.50
CA TYR A 32 26.36 -3.80 10.07
C TYR A 32 26.71 -5.20 9.57
N SER A 33 26.18 -5.56 8.42
CA SER A 33 26.57 -6.77 7.68
C SER A 33 26.93 -6.39 6.25
N LEU A 34 27.98 -7.03 5.70
CA LEU A 34 28.44 -6.80 4.34
C LEU A 34 27.81 -7.81 3.38
N TYR A 35 27.27 -7.31 2.29
CA TYR A 35 26.73 -8.14 1.20
C TYR A 35 27.51 -7.86 -0.06
N ARG A 36 27.87 -8.91 -0.81
CA ARG A 36 28.57 -8.81 -2.08
C ARG A 36 27.68 -9.29 -3.22
N VAL A 37 27.68 -8.53 -4.31
CA VAL A 37 27.10 -8.97 -5.58
C VAL A 37 28.23 -9.68 -6.35
N LEU A 38 28.03 -10.96 -6.60
CA LEU A 38 28.98 -11.76 -7.35
C LEU A 38 28.39 -12.07 -8.74
N PRO A 39 29.24 -12.01 -9.81
CA PRO A 39 28.79 -12.51 -11.11
C PRO A 39 28.50 -14.01 -10.97
N LYS A 40 27.35 -14.45 -11.46
CA LYS A 40 27.06 -15.89 -11.54
C LYS A 40 27.86 -16.45 -12.70
N SER A 41 28.74 -17.43 -12.44
CA SER A 41 29.41 -18.16 -13.51
C SER A 41 28.34 -18.83 -14.39
N SER A 42 28.44 -18.62 -15.67
CA SER A 42 27.53 -19.05 -16.73
C SER A 42 27.21 -20.55 -16.65
N ALA A 43 26.03 -20.95 -16.24
CA ALA A 43 25.44 -22.25 -16.58
C ALA A 43 23.95 -22.38 -16.15
N SER A 44 23.14 -21.36 -16.15
CA SER A 44 21.70 -21.57 -16.19
C SER A 44 21.04 -20.42 -16.96
N ASN A 45 20.34 -20.80 -18.02
CA ASN A 45 19.36 -19.93 -18.68
C ASN A 45 18.21 -19.61 -17.71
N ASP A 46 18.54 -19.03 -16.55
CA ASP A 46 17.54 -18.46 -15.63
C ASP A 46 16.95 -17.25 -16.33
N ASN A 47 15.80 -17.45 -16.91
CA ASN A 47 15.06 -16.44 -17.62
C ASN A 47 14.92 -15.18 -16.73
N LEU A 48 15.33 -14.02 -17.24
CA LEU A 48 15.26 -12.74 -16.51
C LEU A 48 13.81 -12.47 -16.00
N GLU A 49 12.82 -12.90 -16.78
CA GLU A 49 11.40 -12.80 -16.42
C GLU A 49 11.06 -13.55 -15.11
N ALA A 50 11.65 -14.73 -14.89
CA ALA A 50 11.45 -15.46 -13.64
C ALA A 50 12.09 -14.77 -12.44
N ARG A 51 13.10 -13.93 -12.66
CA ARG A 51 13.82 -13.16 -11.62
C ARG A 51 13.18 -11.82 -11.33
N VAL A 52 12.48 -11.22 -12.30
CA VAL A 52 11.74 -9.96 -12.14
C VAL A 52 10.40 -10.17 -11.40
N GLY A 53 9.97 -11.41 -11.27
CA GLY A 53 8.67 -11.77 -10.72
C GLY A 53 7.56 -11.78 -11.80
N ARG A 54 6.53 -12.56 -11.58
CA ARG A 54 5.38 -12.60 -12.47
C ARG A 54 4.52 -11.37 -12.22
N GLU A 55 4.24 -10.63 -13.29
CA GLU A 55 3.29 -9.51 -13.26
C GLU A 55 1.97 -9.98 -13.89
N ALA A 56 0.89 -9.86 -13.13
CA ALA A 56 -0.46 -10.03 -13.62
C ALA A 56 -1.13 -8.65 -13.67
N VAL A 57 -1.69 -8.30 -14.81
CA VAL A 57 -2.43 -7.05 -15.03
C VAL A 57 -3.90 -7.39 -15.04
N ALA A 58 -4.68 -6.77 -14.16
CA ALA A 58 -6.13 -6.79 -14.26
C ALA A 58 -6.55 -5.90 -15.44
N THR A 59 -6.84 -6.50 -16.57
CA THR A 59 -7.34 -5.77 -17.74
C THR A 59 -8.87 -5.82 -17.78
N ARG A 60 -9.47 -4.67 -17.98
CA ARG A 60 -10.89 -4.57 -18.31
C ARG A 60 -11.07 -4.97 -19.78
N MET A 61 -11.27 -6.25 -20.05
CA MET A 61 -11.70 -6.74 -21.34
C MET A 61 -13.18 -7.12 -21.25
N GLY A 62 -14.05 -6.20 -21.68
CA GLY A 62 -15.49 -6.46 -21.69
C GLY A 62 -16.04 -6.83 -20.29
N ASP A 63 -17.18 -7.51 -20.24
CA ASP A 63 -17.83 -7.92 -18.98
C ASP A 63 -17.23 -9.17 -18.32
N SER A 64 -16.12 -9.69 -18.82
CA SER A 64 -15.42 -10.83 -18.20
C SER A 64 -14.14 -10.35 -17.55
N VAL A 65 -14.23 -10.12 -16.24
CA VAL A 65 -13.06 -10.18 -15.35
C VAL A 65 -12.46 -11.57 -15.55
N ALA A 66 -11.19 -11.65 -15.92
CA ALA A 66 -10.51 -12.94 -16.02
C ALA A 66 -10.70 -13.68 -14.69
N GLN A 67 -11.42 -14.78 -14.71
CA GLN A 67 -11.89 -15.54 -13.53
C GLN A 67 -10.77 -16.11 -12.66
N HIS A 68 -9.50 -15.79 -12.94
CA HIS A 68 -8.33 -16.40 -12.31
C HIS A 68 -7.47 -15.44 -11.47
N ASP A 69 -7.74 -14.13 -11.46
CA ASP A 69 -7.02 -13.24 -10.56
C ASP A 69 -7.84 -12.98 -9.30
N THR A 70 -7.43 -13.65 -8.24
CA THR A 70 -8.01 -13.47 -6.89
C THR A 70 -7.55 -12.16 -6.31
N GLY A 71 -7.62 -11.03 -6.83
CA GLY A 71 -7.34 -9.71 -6.25
C GLY A 71 -6.57 -9.67 -4.93
N SER A 72 -5.66 -10.63 -4.70
CA SER A 72 -4.97 -10.79 -3.43
C SER A 72 -3.48 -11.04 -3.60
N ILE A 73 -2.69 -10.54 -2.63
CA ILE A 73 -1.29 -10.90 -2.41
C ILE A 73 -1.17 -11.56 -1.04
N GLU A 74 -0.23 -12.49 -0.89
CA GLU A 74 -0.02 -13.14 0.40
C GLU A 74 1.43 -13.56 0.62
N ASN A 75 1.74 -13.77 1.89
CA ASN A 75 2.92 -14.48 2.36
C ASN A 75 2.49 -15.55 3.38
N GLU A 76 3.43 -16.12 4.11
CA GLU A 76 3.12 -17.09 5.18
C GLU A 76 2.32 -16.51 6.34
N PHE A 77 2.33 -15.19 6.56
CA PHE A 77 1.69 -14.52 7.70
C PHE A 77 0.36 -13.86 7.37
N TYR A 78 0.29 -13.20 6.21
CA TYR A 78 -0.83 -12.35 5.84
C TYR A 78 -1.38 -12.67 4.47
N ARG A 79 -2.68 -12.50 4.34
CA ARG A 79 -3.38 -12.39 3.06
C ARG A 79 -4.08 -11.05 2.99
N VAL A 80 -3.78 -10.29 1.93
CA VAL A 80 -4.39 -8.98 1.66
C VAL A 80 -5.19 -9.09 0.37
N THR A 81 -6.46 -8.73 0.42
CA THR A 81 -7.38 -8.76 -0.73
C THR A 81 -7.75 -7.32 -1.11
N PHE A 82 -7.88 -7.07 -2.40
CA PHE A 82 -8.12 -5.75 -2.96
C PHE A 82 -9.33 -5.74 -3.88
N ASN A 83 -9.95 -4.56 -4.00
CA ASN A 83 -10.67 -4.21 -5.20
C ASN A 83 -9.64 -3.81 -6.27
N LEU A 84 -9.55 -4.58 -7.33
CA LEU A 84 -8.49 -4.43 -8.36
C LEU A 84 -8.55 -3.10 -9.11
N TRP A 85 -9.70 -2.45 -9.13
CA TRP A 85 -9.94 -1.24 -9.92
C TRP A 85 -9.71 0.03 -9.13
N THR A 86 -10.06 0.02 -7.85
CA THR A 86 -10.04 1.19 -6.96
C THR A 86 -8.85 1.18 -6.00
N GLY A 87 -8.25 0.01 -5.77
CA GLY A 87 -7.07 -0.16 -4.91
C GLY A 87 -7.37 -0.20 -3.43
N GLU A 88 -8.63 -0.18 -3.03
CA GLU A 88 -9.00 -0.37 -1.63
C GLU A 88 -8.69 -1.80 -1.17
N MET A 89 -8.22 -1.93 0.06
CA MET A 89 -8.08 -3.22 0.71
C MET A 89 -9.42 -3.65 1.27
N THR A 90 -9.93 -4.78 0.82
CA THR A 90 -11.21 -5.34 1.27
C THR A 90 -11.05 -6.34 2.40
N SER A 91 -9.83 -6.89 2.58
CA SER A 91 -9.48 -7.80 3.67
C SER A 91 -7.99 -7.72 3.97
N LEU A 92 -7.64 -7.76 5.24
CA LEU A 92 -6.28 -7.98 5.76
C LEU A 92 -6.35 -9.03 6.86
N ARG A 93 -6.05 -10.28 6.48
CA ARG A 93 -6.17 -11.44 7.36
C ARG A 93 -4.82 -11.92 7.85
N ASP A 94 -4.68 -12.05 9.17
CA ASP A 94 -3.59 -12.81 9.78
C ASP A 94 -3.86 -14.31 9.63
N LYS A 95 -2.95 -15.03 8.95
CA LYS A 95 -3.11 -16.46 8.65
C LYS A 95 -2.88 -17.35 9.88
N GLY A 96 -2.11 -16.88 10.85
CA GLY A 96 -1.83 -17.63 12.07
C GLY A 96 -3.01 -17.65 13.02
N THR A 97 -3.62 -16.50 13.26
CA THR A 97 -4.77 -16.34 14.15
C THR A 97 -6.12 -16.40 13.45
N GLN A 98 -6.13 -16.39 12.11
CA GLN A 98 -7.33 -16.28 11.28
C GLN A 98 -8.13 -14.99 11.52
N TRP A 99 -7.50 -13.99 12.16
CA TRP A 99 -8.14 -12.73 12.48
C TRP A 99 -8.22 -11.80 11.26
N GLU A 100 -9.42 -11.24 11.03
CA GLU A 100 -9.64 -10.17 10.06
C GLU A 100 -9.37 -8.82 10.74
N SER A 101 -8.39 -8.09 10.23
CA SER A 101 -7.95 -6.82 10.82
C SER A 101 -8.85 -5.65 10.45
N LEU A 102 -9.62 -5.77 9.38
CA LEU A 102 -10.45 -4.71 8.85
C LEU A 102 -11.93 -4.92 9.18
N SER A 103 -12.62 -3.85 9.51
CA SER A 103 -14.08 -3.81 9.66
C SER A 103 -14.80 -3.24 8.43
N GLY A 104 -14.05 -2.81 7.42
CA GLY A 104 -14.53 -2.26 6.17
C GLY A 104 -13.37 -1.93 5.23
N PRO A 105 -13.64 -1.40 4.03
CA PRO A 105 -12.62 -1.05 3.06
C PRO A 105 -11.57 -0.10 3.65
N ALA A 106 -10.30 -0.44 3.49
CA ALA A 106 -9.16 0.30 4.01
C ALA A 106 -8.24 0.81 2.90
N ASN A 107 -7.36 1.76 3.25
CA ASN A 107 -6.55 2.53 2.30
C ASN A 107 -7.43 3.30 1.29
N VAL A 108 -8.61 3.69 1.74
CA VAL A 108 -9.50 4.60 1.01
C VAL A 108 -9.13 6.02 1.39
N VAL A 109 -8.91 6.87 0.38
CA VAL A 109 -8.66 8.30 0.61
C VAL A 109 -9.95 9.07 0.46
N ALA A 110 -10.33 9.76 1.53
CA ALA A 110 -11.40 10.75 1.52
C ALA A 110 -10.81 12.12 1.16
N ARG A 111 -11.38 12.77 0.16
CA ARG A 111 -11.12 14.17 -0.21
C ARG A 111 -12.28 15.02 0.29
N GLU A 112 -11.98 16.01 1.10
CA GLU A 112 -12.97 16.84 1.80
C GLU A 112 -12.63 18.32 1.64
N HIS A 113 -13.64 19.17 1.67
CA HIS A 113 -13.42 20.61 1.73
C HIS A 113 -12.77 21.00 3.06
N ASP A 114 -11.77 21.86 2.99
CA ASP A 114 -11.07 22.44 4.16
C ASP A 114 -11.14 23.97 4.06
N GLY A 115 -11.77 24.60 5.05
CA GLY A 115 -11.91 26.04 5.10
C GLY A 115 -10.62 26.80 5.36
N GLY A 116 -9.53 26.09 5.65
CA GLY A 116 -8.19 26.66 5.73
C GLY A 116 -7.92 27.45 7.01
N ASP A 117 -8.23 26.92 8.17
CA ASP A 117 -7.75 27.44 9.44
C ASP A 117 -6.83 26.42 10.10
N PHE A 118 -5.59 26.81 10.39
CA PHE A 118 -4.63 25.92 11.04
C PHE A 118 -5.08 25.51 12.45
N TRP A 119 -5.84 26.34 13.13
CA TRP A 119 -6.37 26.07 14.47
C TRP A 119 -7.71 25.34 14.44
N GLU A 120 -8.42 25.40 13.32
CA GLU A 120 -9.69 24.73 13.08
C GLU A 120 -9.56 23.58 12.08
N LEU A 121 -8.43 22.89 12.08
CA LEU A 121 -8.10 21.80 11.15
C LEU A 121 -9.21 20.76 10.98
N TYR A 122 -10.05 20.60 11.98
CA TYR A 122 -11.14 19.63 12.00
C TYR A 122 -12.54 20.24 12.03
N GLY A 123 -12.65 21.58 11.99
CA GLY A 123 -13.92 22.28 12.16
C GLY A 123 -14.97 21.89 11.13
N ASN A 124 -14.63 21.88 9.88
CA ASN A 124 -15.55 21.63 8.77
C ASN A 124 -15.87 20.16 8.52
N LEU A 125 -15.14 19.26 9.13
CA LEU A 125 -15.45 17.83 9.09
C LEU A 125 -16.32 17.38 10.26
N HIS A 126 -16.98 18.34 10.93
CA HIS A 126 -17.71 18.08 12.15
C HIS A 126 -16.89 17.55 13.31
N GLY A 127 -15.57 17.53 13.17
CA GLY A 127 -14.69 17.50 14.30
C GLY A 127 -14.62 18.90 14.85
N GLY A 128 -14.96 19.14 16.06
CA GLY A 128 -15.06 20.42 16.70
C GLY A 128 -13.89 21.39 16.44
N ARG A 129 -14.12 22.63 16.79
CA ARG A 129 -13.22 23.80 16.66
C ARG A 129 -11.93 23.70 17.45
N ASN A 130 -11.64 22.59 18.03
CA ASN A 130 -10.43 22.41 18.80
C ASN A 130 -9.62 21.30 18.18
N ILE A 131 -8.33 21.48 18.08
CA ILE A 131 -7.36 20.40 18.08
C ILE A 131 -7.54 19.70 19.44
N ALA A 132 -8.75 19.26 19.73
CA ALA A 132 -9.04 18.59 20.96
C ALA A 132 -8.71 17.14 20.73
N MET A 133 -7.59 16.73 21.23
CA MET A 133 -7.17 15.34 21.32
C MET A 133 -8.20 14.45 22.05
N THR A 134 -9.24 15.06 22.60
CA THR A 134 -10.29 14.39 23.38
C THR A 134 -11.54 14.05 22.59
N LYS A 135 -11.66 14.50 21.33
CA LYS A 135 -12.82 14.15 20.51
C LYS A 135 -12.46 13.12 19.47
N PRO A 136 -13.24 12.04 19.33
CA PRO A 136 -13.00 11.06 18.29
C PRO A 136 -13.08 11.73 16.91
N HIS A 137 -12.20 11.32 15.99
CA HIS A 137 -12.32 11.73 14.61
C HIS A 137 -13.63 11.22 14.06
N LEU A 138 -14.49 12.14 13.65
CA LEU A 138 -15.75 11.76 13.02
C LEU A 138 -15.49 11.26 11.60
N PRO A 139 -16.23 10.26 11.14
CA PRO A 139 -16.16 9.82 9.76
C PRO A 139 -16.55 10.98 8.82
N PRO A 140 -16.08 10.96 7.55
CA PRO A 140 -16.52 11.92 6.55
C PRO A 140 -18.03 11.92 6.42
N ARG A 141 -18.65 13.08 6.29
CA ARG A 141 -20.09 13.15 6.03
C ARG A 141 -20.41 12.64 4.64
N ALA A 142 -21.41 11.80 4.55
CA ALA A 142 -22.01 11.42 3.28
C ALA A 142 -22.42 12.68 2.49
N GLY A 143 -22.02 12.74 1.22
CA GLY A 143 -22.32 13.86 0.32
C GLY A 143 -21.39 15.08 0.45
N GLN A 144 -20.46 15.11 1.41
CA GLN A 144 -19.47 16.19 1.58
C GLN A 144 -18.03 15.74 1.31
N ALA A 145 -17.83 14.48 1.07
CA ALA A 145 -16.55 13.91 0.70
C ALA A 145 -16.68 13.11 -0.60
N SER A 146 -15.61 13.07 -1.37
CA SER A 146 -15.41 12.10 -2.44
C SER A 146 -14.34 11.10 -2.02
N PHE A 147 -14.46 9.87 -2.48
CA PHE A 147 -13.57 8.79 -2.06
C PHE A 147 -12.80 8.21 -3.23
N SER A 148 -11.53 7.81 -2.98
CA SER A 148 -10.72 7.17 -4.02
C SER A 148 -11.35 5.86 -4.53
N SER A 149 -12.15 5.19 -3.70
CA SER A 149 -12.88 3.99 -4.05
C SER A 149 -14.06 4.20 -5.02
N GLU A 150 -14.48 5.45 -5.24
CA GLU A 150 -15.53 5.81 -6.19
C GLU A 150 -15.00 6.02 -7.62
N GLN A 151 -13.68 6.05 -7.76
CA GLN A 151 -13.02 6.34 -9.03
C GLN A 151 -12.50 5.05 -9.67
N VAL A 152 -12.88 4.85 -10.92
CA VAL A 152 -12.45 3.70 -11.70
C VAL A 152 -11.77 4.22 -12.97
N GLY A 153 -10.47 4.16 -13.04
CA GLY A 153 -9.75 4.69 -14.20
C GLY A 153 -8.44 3.97 -14.50
N GLY A 154 -7.99 3.13 -13.61
CA GLY A 154 -6.76 2.38 -13.74
C GLY A 154 -6.99 0.87 -13.76
N SER A 155 -5.96 0.13 -14.08
CA SER A 155 -5.90 -1.31 -13.88
C SER A 155 -4.95 -1.63 -12.73
N GLY A 156 -5.39 -2.44 -11.79
CA GLY A 156 -4.53 -2.97 -10.75
C GLY A 156 -3.50 -3.93 -11.35
N ARG A 157 -2.27 -3.85 -10.84
CA ARG A 157 -1.18 -4.74 -11.21
C ARG A 157 -0.75 -5.53 -10.00
N LYS A 158 -0.58 -6.82 -10.20
CA LYS A 158 -0.05 -7.73 -9.19
C LYS A 158 1.29 -8.25 -9.65
N ARG A 159 2.27 -8.26 -8.77
CA ARG A 159 3.58 -8.85 -8.99
C ARG A 159 3.89 -9.83 -7.87
N GLU A 160 4.23 -11.04 -8.22
CA GLU A 160 4.70 -12.05 -7.29
C GLU A 160 6.20 -12.28 -7.46
N GLY A 161 6.90 -12.34 -6.35
CA GLY A 161 8.35 -12.54 -6.36
C GLY A 161 8.85 -13.30 -5.15
N THR A 162 10.13 -13.64 -5.18
CA THR A 162 10.79 -14.47 -4.14
C THR A 162 11.06 -13.72 -2.85
N VAL A 163 11.02 -12.39 -2.86
CA VAL A 163 11.26 -11.54 -1.68
C VAL A 163 9.98 -10.88 -1.22
N PHE A 164 9.16 -10.40 -2.14
CA PHE A 164 7.87 -9.80 -1.83
C PHE A 164 6.85 -10.02 -2.94
N SER A 165 5.59 -10.00 -2.57
CA SER A 165 4.47 -9.84 -3.47
C SER A 165 3.93 -8.42 -3.34
N GLU A 166 3.53 -7.82 -4.46
CA GLU A 166 3.11 -6.42 -4.57
C GLU A 166 1.81 -6.31 -5.35
N TYR A 167 0.94 -5.45 -4.88
CA TYR A 167 -0.20 -4.93 -5.62
C TYR A 167 -0.03 -3.42 -5.82
N SER A 168 -0.35 -2.91 -6.99
CA SER A 168 -0.32 -1.48 -7.29
C SER A 168 -1.46 -1.07 -8.21
N VAL A 169 -1.98 0.14 -8.00
CA VAL A 169 -2.97 0.76 -8.85
C VAL A 169 -2.77 2.27 -8.86
N SER A 170 -3.19 2.91 -9.93
CA SER A 170 -3.23 4.36 -10.07
C SER A 170 -4.45 4.75 -10.90
N HIS A 171 -5.15 5.80 -10.47
CA HIS A 171 -6.32 6.35 -11.17
C HIS A 171 -6.47 7.85 -10.88
N PRO A 172 -7.24 8.60 -11.67
CA PRO A 172 -7.59 9.98 -11.36
C PRO A 172 -8.30 10.09 -10.01
N PHE A 173 -8.04 11.15 -9.27
CA PHE A 173 -8.75 11.45 -8.02
C PHE A 173 -8.71 12.95 -7.72
N GLY A 174 -9.88 13.56 -7.53
CA GLY A 174 -10.00 15.00 -7.49
C GLY A 174 -9.53 15.65 -8.80
N SER A 175 -8.76 16.72 -8.73
CA SER A 175 -8.09 17.32 -9.91
C SER A 175 -6.72 16.69 -10.20
N GLY A 176 -6.28 15.73 -9.41
CA GLY A 176 -4.98 15.09 -9.53
C GLY A 176 -5.06 13.58 -9.71
N GLN A 177 -4.20 12.87 -8.99
CA GLN A 177 -4.05 11.43 -9.12
C GLN A 177 -3.84 10.75 -7.77
N PHE A 178 -4.46 9.60 -7.61
CA PHE A 178 -4.19 8.64 -6.55
C PHE A 178 -3.36 7.49 -7.10
N ALA A 179 -2.38 7.05 -6.32
CA ALA A 179 -1.64 5.83 -6.57
C ALA A 179 -1.36 5.11 -5.26
N THR A 180 -1.46 3.79 -5.26
CA THR A 180 -1.10 2.98 -4.10
C THR A 180 -0.28 1.76 -4.49
N VAL A 181 0.62 1.39 -3.59
CA VAL A 181 1.44 0.18 -3.66
C VAL A 181 1.37 -0.51 -2.31
N VAL A 182 0.96 -1.77 -2.30
CA VAL A 182 0.93 -2.60 -1.09
C VAL A 182 1.84 -3.79 -1.28
N ARG A 183 2.67 -4.09 -0.27
CA ARG A 183 3.63 -5.20 -0.29
C ARG A 183 3.52 -6.07 0.94
N VAL A 184 3.67 -7.37 0.71
CA VAL A 184 3.92 -8.38 1.75
C VAL A 184 5.25 -9.05 1.45
N TYR A 185 6.08 -9.28 2.47
CA TYR A 185 7.44 -9.82 2.31
C TYR A 185 7.51 -11.25 2.81
N GLN A 186 8.24 -12.10 2.10
CA GLN A 186 8.52 -13.46 2.51
C GLN A 186 9.43 -13.46 3.75
N GLY A 187 9.03 -14.16 4.80
CA GLY A 187 9.77 -14.25 6.06
C GLY A 187 9.66 -13.03 6.99
N ILE A 188 8.80 -12.04 6.68
CA ILE A 188 8.64 -10.85 7.51
C ILE A 188 7.17 -10.59 7.80
N ARG A 189 6.82 -10.45 9.10
CA ARG A 189 5.47 -10.12 9.56
C ARG A 189 5.20 -8.61 9.41
N ARG A 190 5.11 -8.16 8.15
CA ARG A 190 4.87 -6.75 7.82
C ARG A 190 4.10 -6.61 6.52
N VAL A 191 3.19 -5.65 6.51
CA VAL A 191 2.51 -5.16 5.31
C VAL A 191 2.91 -3.70 5.11
N ASP A 192 3.53 -3.38 4.00
CA ASP A 192 3.87 -2.00 3.64
C ASP A 192 2.79 -1.44 2.72
N ILE A 193 2.30 -0.26 3.07
CA ILE A 193 1.31 0.47 2.29
C ILE A 193 1.91 1.82 1.96
N ARG A 194 2.01 2.12 0.67
CA ARG A 194 2.46 3.42 0.17
C ARG A 194 1.37 4.05 -0.67
N THR A 195 0.77 5.12 -0.18
CA THR A 195 -0.22 5.91 -0.90
C THR A 195 0.40 7.22 -1.32
N GLN A 196 0.22 7.60 -2.57
CA GLN A 196 0.68 8.85 -3.15
C GLN A 196 -0.53 9.60 -3.71
N LEU A 197 -0.57 10.89 -3.42
CA LEU A 197 -1.57 11.81 -3.90
C LEU A 197 -0.88 12.95 -4.62
N PHE A 198 -1.30 13.23 -5.83
CA PHE A 198 -0.96 14.45 -6.53
C PHE A 198 -2.14 15.40 -6.37
N ASN A 199 -1.91 16.53 -5.70
CA ASN A 199 -2.94 17.51 -5.40
C ASN A 199 -2.61 18.83 -6.08
N GLU A 200 -3.50 19.31 -6.93
CA GLU A 200 -3.43 20.62 -7.56
C GLU A 200 -4.58 21.56 -7.09
N GLU A 201 -5.29 21.16 -6.04
CA GLU A 201 -6.45 21.90 -5.52
C GLU A 201 -6.07 22.68 -4.25
N LYS A 202 -6.82 23.77 -4.03
CA LYS A 202 -6.79 24.55 -2.79
C LYS A 202 -8.01 24.22 -1.94
N PHE A 203 -7.92 24.47 -0.65
CA PHE A 203 -9.02 24.28 0.30
C PHE A 203 -9.57 22.85 0.34
N VAL A 204 -8.68 21.87 0.16
CA VAL A 204 -8.99 20.45 0.30
C VAL A 204 -8.07 19.80 1.31
N ARG A 205 -8.60 18.80 1.95
CA ARG A 205 -7.87 17.93 2.86
C ARG A 205 -8.10 16.48 2.46
N TYR A 206 -7.05 15.67 2.63
CA TYR A 206 -7.11 14.24 2.36
C TYR A 206 -6.90 13.46 3.64
N ARG A 207 -7.69 12.42 3.84
CA ARG A 207 -7.56 11.46 4.93
C ARG A 207 -7.51 10.05 4.38
N ALA A 208 -6.49 9.28 4.76
CA ALA A 208 -6.46 7.85 4.50
C ALA A 208 -7.25 7.12 5.59
N LEU A 209 -8.22 6.33 5.18
CA LEU A 209 -9.14 5.63 6.07
C LEU A 209 -8.72 4.17 6.22
N PHE A 210 -8.62 3.73 7.48
CA PHE A 210 -8.29 2.36 7.85
C PHE A 210 -9.26 1.89 8.96
N PRO A 211 -10.49 1.50 8.61
CA PRO A 211 -11.42 0.97 9.60
C PRO A 211 -10.93 -0.37 10.12
N THR A 212 -10.64 -0.43 11.41
CA THR A 212 -10.10 -1.63 12.07
C THR A 212 -11.20 -2.45 12.74
N ALA A 213 -11.00 -3.78 12.82
CA ALA A 213 -11.89 -4.69 13.53
C ALA A 213 -11.65 -4.72 15.05
N VAL A 214 -10.78 -3.85 15.56
CA VAL A 214 -10.50 -3.71 16.99
C VAL A 214 -11.72 -3.13 17.69
N ARG A 215 -12.29 -3.87 18.62
CA ARG A 215 -13.45 -3.44 19.43
C ARG A 215 -12.97 -2.99 20.80
N ASN A 216 -13.53 -1.88 21.27
CA ASN A 216 -13.24 -1.31 22.60
C ASN A 216 -11.75 -1.06 22.83
N GLY A 217 -11.00 -0.78 21.76
CA GLY A 217 -9.59 -0.45 21.84
C GLY A 217 -9.38 0.94 22.41
N LYS A 218 -8.27 1.12 23.12
CA LYS A 218 -7.77 2.44 23.48
C LYS A 218 -6.81 2.92 22.40
N ASN A 219 -6.88 4.21 22.11
CA ASN A 219 -5.94 4.85 21.20
C ASN A 219 -4.86 5.54 22.02
N THR A 220 -3.67 4.96 22.00
CA THR A 220 -2.51 5.54 22.68
C THR A 220 -1.63 6.21 21.63
N GLN A 221 -1.35 7.49 21.82
CA GLN A 221 -0.51 8.27 20.91
C GLN A 221 0.80 8.62 21.60
N GLU A 222 1.89 8.48 20.86
CA GLU A 222 3.19 8.96 21.28
C GLU A 222 3.24 10.49 21.15
N ILE A 223 3.72 11.15 22.19
CA ILE A 223 4.01 12.57 22.23
C ILE A 223 5.45 12.78 22.67
N PRO A 224 6.07 13.95 22.43
CA PRO A 224 7.39 14.24 22.99
C PRO A 224 7.40 14.01 24.51
N PHE A 225 8.32 13.13 24.95
CA PHE A 225 8.52 12.74 26.36
C PHE A 225 7.40 11.91 27.02
N GLY A 226 6.50 11.30 26.26
CA GLY A 226 5.46 10.46 26.84
C GLY A 226 4.48 9.86 25.85
N SER A 227 3.36 9.40 26.39
CA SER A 227 2.20 8.94 25.62
C SER A 227 0.91 9.43 26.24
N ILE A 228 -0.10 9.60 25.42
CA ILE A 228 -1.47 9.96 25.85
C ILE A 228 -2.49 8.95 25.31
N GLU A 229 -3.58 8.74 26.06
CA GLU A 229 -4.77 7.96 25.65
C GLU A 229 -5.92 8.86 25.20
#